data_c58d556578e6997ece024b3956e7ee44
#
_entry.id   c58d556578e6997ece024b3956e7ee44
#
_cell.length_a   1.000
_cell.length_b   1.000
_cell.length_c   1.000
_cell.angle_alpha   90.00
_cell.angle_beta   90.00
_cell.angle_gamma   90.00
#
_symmetry.space_group_name_H-M   'P 1'
#
loop_
_entity.id
_entity.type
_entity.pdbx_description
1 polymer ?
#
loop_
_entity_poly.entity_id
_entity_poly.type
_entity_poly.pdbx_seq_one_letter_code
_entity_poly.pdbx_strand_id
1 'polypeptide(L)'
;QFRSVEVWPQQSNGPAEGVKYRFVWDSPLQISPHDHNTIYVGSQHVHRTRDGGQSWQVISPDLTLNDRSRMGSSGGLTGDNIGVEYAGVVYAIAESPREKGLIWAGTNDGLVQLTRDNGATWTNVTANIPNLPVWGSVRSIVPSKYDTGTAYLTVDFHQMNNRDPFVYRTTDYGKTWKSITNGIPRSNLSYAKVISEDPVRRGLLYLGTENAIYVSYDAGDQWLSLQNDLPQAPVSGIV
;
A
#
# COMPACT_ATOMS: atom_id res chain seq x y z
N GLN A 1 -15.48 9.56 26.32
CA GLN A 1 -16.63 9.30 25.46
C GLN A 1 -16.14 8.72 24.15
N PHE A 2 -16.47 7.48 23.80
CA PHE A 2 -16.13 6.89 22.51
C PHE A 2 -17.12 7.38 21.46
N ARG A 3 -16.59 7.72 20.29
CA ARG A 3 -17.38 8.10 19.12
C ARG A 3 -16.92 7.29 17.92
N SER A 4 -17.84 6.64 17.22
CA SER A 4 -17.56 6.04 15.93
C SER A 4 -17.33 7.13 14.89
N VAL A 5 -16.27 6.97 14.10
CA VAL A 5 -15.88 7.86 12.99
C VAL A 5 -15.81 7.12 11.66
N GLU A 6 -16.56 6.05 11.56
CA GLU A 6 -16.59 5.18 10.36
C GLU A 6 -16.98 5.99 9.10
N VAL A 7 -16.33 5.66 8.00
CA VAL A 7 -16.69 6.22 6.67
C VAL A 7 -18.11 5.83 6.28
N TRP A 8 -18.50 4.60 6.63
CA TRP A 8 -19.80 4.02 6.35
C TRP A 8 -20.06 2.86 7.31
N PRO A 9 -21.26 2.72 7.88
CA PRO A 9 -21.60 1.57 8.72
C PRO A 9 -21.31 0.27 7.98
N GLN A 10 -20.46 -0.58 8.57
CA GLN A 10 -20.07 -1.83 7.93
C GLN A 10 -21.06 -2.94 8.23
N GLN A 11 -21.33 -3.72 7.20
CA GLN A 11 -21.94 -5.02 7.35
C GLN A 11 -20.84 -6.05 7.62
N SER A 12 -20.86 -6.69 8.78
CA SER A 12 -19.80 -7.62 9.21
C SER A 12 -19.83 -8.97 8.50
N ASN A 13 -20.91 -9.29 7.79
CA ASN A 13 -21.11 -10.56 7.10
C ASN A 13 -21.71 -10.33 5.72
N GLY A 14 -21.29 -11.14 4.76
CA GLY A 14 -21.81 -11.14 3.40
C GLY A 14 -20.72 -11.01 2.34
N PRO A 15 -21.03 -11.39 1.09
CA PRO A 15 -20.09 -11.30 0.00
C PRO A 15 -19.76 -9.84 -0.38
N ALA A 16 -18.57 -9.62 -0.93
CA ALA A 16 -18.07 -8.29 -1.32
C ALA A 16 -18.98 -7.58 -2.34
N GLU A 17 -19.71 -8.33 -3.17
CA GLU A 17 -20.62 -7.78 -4.19
C GLU A 17 -21.80 -7.03 -3.58
N GLY A 18 -22.21 -7.37 -2.34
CA GLY A 18 -23.34 -6.78 -1.64
C GLY A 18 -23.03 -5.52 -0.83
N VAL A 19 -21.75 -5.14 -0.66
CA VAL A 19 -21.37 -4.00 0.17
C VAL A 19 -21.12 -2.74 -0.66
N LYS A 20 -21.47 -1.58 -0.10
CA LYS A 20 -21.23 -0.28 -0.73
C LYS A 20 -19.75 0.04 -0.79
N TYR A 21 -19.03 -0.19 0.31
CA TYR A 21 -17.59 0.01 0.42
C TYR A 21 -16.95 -1.25 1.00
N ARG A 22 -15.87 -1.70 0.37
CA ARG A 22 -15.07 -2.85 0.81
C ARG A 22 -13.96 -2.35 1.72
N PHE A 23 -13.98 -2.74 2.99
CA PHE A 23 -12.89 -2.49 3.93
C PHE A 23 -12.26 -3.81 4.33
N VAL A 24 -11.02 -3.77 4.78
CA VAL A 24 -10.28 -4.92 5.30
C VAL A 24 -9.73 -4.62 6.69
N TRP A 25 -9.26 -5.65 7.40
CA TRP A 25 -8.64 -5.49 8.72
C TRP A 25 -7.55 -4.43 8.75
N ASP A 26 -6.69 -4.44 7.74
CA ASP A 26 -5.55 -3.54 7.58
C ASP A 26 -5.87 -2.35 6.66
N SER A 27 -7.10 -1.84 6.69
CA SER A 27 -7.45 -0.65 5.90
C SER A 27 -6.49 0.50 6.21
N PRO A 28 -5.85 1.10 5.20
CA PRO A 28 -4.88 2.15 5.42
C PRO A 28 -5.55 3.40 6.00
N LEU A 29 -4.94 3.94 7.05
CA LEU A 29 -5.29 5.22 7.64
C LEU A 29 -4.06 6.11 7.59
N GLN A 30 -4.13 7.21 6.88
CA GLN A 30 -3.02 8.14 6.67
C GLN A 30 -3.41 9.55 7.07
N ILE A 31 -2.63 10.18 7.93
CA ILE A 31 -2.74 11.61 8.23
C ILE A 31 -1.92 12.38 7.18
N SER A 32 -2.49 13.45 6.62
CA SER A 32 -1.78 14.31 5.68
C SER A 32 -0.54 14.95 6.34
N PRO A 33 0.62 14.92 5.68
CA PRO A 33 1.81 15.63 6.19
C PRO A 33 1.69 17.16 6.10
N HIS A 34 0.67 17.67 5.41
CA HIS A 34 0.45 19.11 5.21
C HIS A 34 -0.65 19.70 6.06
N ASP A 35 -1.53 18.86 6.63
CA ASP A 35 -2.66 19.28 7.45
C ASP A 35 -3.13 18.13 8.33
N HIS A 36 -2.85 18.20 9.62
CA HIS A 36 -3.19 17.14 10.59
C HIS A 36 -4.69 16.90 10.76
N ASN A 37 -5.55 17.81 10.31
CA ASN A 37 -6.99 17.60 10.30
C ASN A 37 -7.46 16.79 9.07
N THR A 38 -6.60 16.65 8.06
CA THR A 38 -6.89 15.85 6.88
C THR A 38 -6.43 14.41 7.08
N ILE A 39 -7.38 13.48 7.04
CA ILE A 39 -7.13 12.05 7.20
C ILE A 39 -7.71 11.31 5.99
N TYR A 40 -6.96 10.34 5.49
CA TYR A 40 -7.35 9.45 4.39
C TYR A 40 -7.58 8.04 4.90
N VAL A 41 -8.59 7.37 4.34
CA VAL A 41 -8.92 5.96 4.61
C VAL A 41 -9.21 5.26 3.28
N GLY A 42 -8.78 4.00 3.13
CA GLY A 42 -9.01 3.19 1.94
C GLY A 42 -10.18 2.21 2.08
N SER A 43 -11.08 2.22 1.10
CA SER A 43 -11.93 1.10 0.69
C SER A 43 -11.51 0.68 -0.73
N GLN A 44 -12.43 0.37 -1.66
CA GLN A 44 -12.09 0.41 -3.09
C GLN A 44 -11.86 1.85 -3.60
N HIS A 45 -12.20 2.84 -2.78
CA HIS A 45 -11.97 4.25 -3.00
C HIS A 45 -11.03 4.82 -1.94
N VAL A 46 -10.48 5.99 -2.20
CA VAL A 46 -9.87 6.84 -1.17
C VAL A 46 -10.93 7.78 -0.60
N HIS A 47 -11.09 7.74 0.71
CA HIS A 47 -11.96 8.62 1.48
C HIS A 47 -11.13 9.64 2.23
N ARG A 48 -11.65 10.85 2.36
CA ARG A 48 -11.00 11.94 3.09
C ARG A 48 -11.97 12.58 4.09
N THR A 49 -11.50 12.83 5.30
CA THR A 49 -12.14 13.72 6.27
C THR A 49 -11.23 14.92 6.56
N ARG A 50 -11.84 16.04 7.00
CA ARG A 50 -11.15 17.24 7.49
C ARG A 50 -11.73 17.75 8.82
N ASP A 51 -12.64 17.00 9.40
CA ASP A 51 -13.40 17.36 10.59
C ASP A 51 -13.38 16.25 11.67
N GLY A 52 -12.28 15.46 11.69
CA GLY A 52 -12.10 14.37 12.63
C GLY A 52 -13.08 13.21 12.43
N GLY A 53 -13.47 12.92 11.19
CA GLY A 53 -14.36 11.83 10.84
C GLY A 53 -15.85 12.10 11.03
N GLN A 54 -16.23 13.38 11.20
CA GLN A 54 -17.66 13.75 11.27
C GLN A 54 -18.33 13.66 9.91
N SER A 55 -17.57 13.97 8.85
CA SER A 55 -17.99 13.75 7.46
C SER A 55 -16.85 13.17 6.63
N TRP A 56 -17.20 12.43 5.58
CA TRP A 56 -16.26 11.81 4.68
C TRP A 56 -16.60 12.12 3.23
N GLN A 57 -15.58 12.46 2.47
CA GLN A 57 -15.65 12.70 1.03
C GLN A 57 -14.93 11.57 0.30
N VAL A 58 -15.57 10.96 -0.70
CA VAL A 58 -14.90 10.09 -1.69
C VAL A 58 -14.11 10.99 -2.63
N ILE A 59 -12.81 10.75 -2.77
CA ILE A 59 -11.89 11.54 -3.61
C ILE A 59 -11.23 10.71 -4.71
N SER A 60 -11.78 9.51 -5.00
CA SER A 60 -11.30 8.68 -6.10
C SER A 60 -12.43 7.91 -6.76
N PRO A 61 -12.28 7.48 -8.03
CA PRO A 61 -13.08 6.38 -8.57
C PRO A 61 -12.77 5.08 -7.81
N ASP A 62 -13.35 3.93 -8.22
CA ASP A 62 -12.85 2.61 -7.80
C ASP A 62 -11.44 2.43 -8.39
N LEU A 63 -10.43 2.29 -7.50
CA LEU A 63 -9.02 2.20 -7.86
C LEU A 63 -8.53 0.76 -8.07
N THR A 64 -9.43 -0.22 -7.94
CA THR A 64 -9.14 -1.65 -7.94
C THR A 64 -9.40 -2.28 -9.31
N LEU A 65 -9.06 -3.55 -9.47
CA LEU A 65 -9.47 -4.32 -10.66
C LEU A 65 -10.99 -4.45 -10.78
N ASN A 66 -11.70 -4.34 -9.65
CA ASN A 66 -13.15 -4.54 -9.56
C ASN A 66 -13.61 -5.86 -10.19
N ASP A 67 -12.83 -6.94 -9.95
CA ASP A 67 -13.09 -8.27 -10.50
C ASP A 67 -14.30 -8.92 -9.83
N ARG A 68 -15.45 -8.78 -10.45
CA ARG A 68 -16.73 -9.33 -9.95
C ARG A 68 -16.72 -10.83 -9.74
N SER A 69 -15.89 -11.58 -10.47
CA SER A 69 -15.78 -13.03 -10.33
C SER A 69 -15.22 -13.47 -8.97
N ARG A 70 -14.58 -12.55 -8.23
CA ARG A 70 -13.98 -12.77 -6.92
C ARG A 70 -14.72 -12.11 -5.77
N MET A 71 -15.93 -11.59 -6.03
CA MET A 71 -16.71 -10.85 -5.04
C MET A 71 -17.94 -11.63 -4.52
N GLY A 72 -18.20 -12.80 -5.07
CA GLY A 72 -19.29 -13.67 -4.63
C GLY A 72 -19.00 -14.37 -3.30
N SER A 73 -19.94 -15.19 -2.86
CA SER A 73 -19.80 -16.02 -1.65
C SER A 73 -18.61 -16.95 -1.73
N SER A 74 -17.87 -17.09 -0.62
CA SER A 74 -16.73 -17.99 -0.46
C SER A 74 -16.98 -19.00 0.67
N GLY A 75 -16.04 -19.97 0.84
CA GLY A 75 -16.06 -20.95 1.93
C GLY A 75 -16.72 -22.28 1.59
N GLY A 76 -17.20 -22.51 0.37
CA GLY A 76 -17.76 -23.78 -0.07
C GLY A 76 -18.99 -24.20 0.74
N LEU A 77 -18.98 -25.41 1.34
CA LEU A 77 -20.10 -25.94 2.14
C LEU A 77 -20.33 -25.15 3.43
N THR A 78 -19.31 -24.57 4.01
CA THR A 78 -19.41 -23.64 5.13
C THR A 78 -19.10 -22.25 4.62
N GLY A 79 -20.08 -21.35 4.63
CA GLY A 79 -19.88 -19.98 4.18
C GLY A 79 -18.80 -19.27 5.00
N ASP A 80 -17.87 -18.65 4.30
CA ASP A 80 -16.81 -17.83 4.87
C ASP A 80 -16.84 -16.45 4.21
N ASN A 81 -17.85 -15.68 4.60
CA ASN A 81 -18.06 -14.33 4.09
C ASN A 81 -17.79 -13.32 5.20
N ILE A 82 -16.53 -13.25 5.65
CA ILE A 82 -16.10 -12.28 6.65
C ILE A 82 -15.96 -10.93 5.97
N GLY A 83 -16.71 -9.94 6.44
CA GLY A 83 -16.87 -8.64 5.80
C GLY A 83 -15.64 -7.72 5.80
N VAL A 84 -14.46 -8.23 6.18
CA VAL A 84 -13.20 -7.48 6.29
C VAL A 84 -12.02 -8.17 5.59
N GLU A 85 -12.30 -9.19 4.77
CA GLU A 85 -11.29 -9.96 4.02
C GLU A 85 -11.52 -9.86 2.50
N TYR A 86 -11.94 -8.70 2.03
CA TYR A 86 -12.27 -8.49 0.64
C TYR A 86 -11.04 -8.34 -0.25
N ALA A 87 -11.09 -8.93 -1.44
CA ALA A 87 -10.24 -8.57 -2.56
C ALA A 87 -10.72 -7.26 -3.21
N GLY A 88 -9.80 -6.52 -3.82
CA GLY A 88 -10.12 -5.27 -4.50
C GLY A 88 -10.40 -4.13 -3.53
N VAL A 89 -9.42 -3.82 -2.69
CA VAL A 89 -9.41 -2.68 -1.78
C VAL A 89 -8.10 -1.91 -1.89
N VAL A 90 -8.14 -0.61 -1.61
CA VAL A 90 -6.93 0.19 -1.39
C VAL A 90 -6.29 -0.28 -0.10
N TYR A 91 -5.01 -0.66 -0.19
CA TYR A 91 -4.26 -1.31 0.88
C TYR A 91 -3.07 -0.48 1.36
N ALA A 92 -2.65 0.51 0.57
CA ALA A 92 -1.66 1.51 0.92
C ALA A 92 -2.08 2.88 0.39
N ILE A 93 -1.92 3.91 1.21
CA ILE A 93 -2.13 5.32 0.84
C ILE A 93 -0.95 6.11 1.36
N ALA A 94 -0.41 7.00 0.54
CA ALA A 94 0.63 7.93 0.98
C ALA A 94 0.54 9.25 0.22
N GLU A 95 0.35 10.35 0.96
CA GLU A 95 0.50 11.70 0.41
C GLU A 95 1.97 12.11 0.47
N SER A 96 2.46 12.71 -0.62
CA SER A 96 3.84 13.22 -0.68
C SER A 96 4.08 14.28 0.39
N PRO A 97 5.16 14.21 1.19
CA PRO A 97 5.49 15.26 2.13
C PRO A 97 6.01 16.53 1.45
N ARG A 98 6.31 16.47 0.15
CA ARG A 98 6.90 17.56 -0.63
C ARG A 98 5.90 18.30 -1.50
N GLU A 99 4.81 17.64 -1.92
CA GLU A 99 3.81 18.20 -2.83
C GLU A 99 2.42 17.86 -2.31
N LYS A 100 1.71 18.87 -1.81
CA LYS A 100 0.35 18.72 -1.30
C LYS A 100 -0.59 18.26 -2.40
N GLY A 101 -1.39 17.22 -2.12
CA GLY A 101 -2.35 16.67 -3.06
C GLY A 101 -1.75 15.69 -4.09
N LEU A 102 -0.43 15.43 -4.02
CA LEU A 102 0.20 14.30 -4.68
C LEU A 102 0.00 13.08 -3.79
N ILE A 103 -0.93 12.18 -4.16
CA ILE A 103 -1.30 11.02 -3.36
C ILE A 103 -1.12 9.75 -4.17
N TRP A 104 -0.44 8.79 -3.58
CA TRP A 104 -0.29 7.44 -4.11
C TRP A 104 -1.28 6.50 -3.42
N ALA A 105 -1.83 5.56 -4.18
CA ALA A 105 -2.65 4.48 -3.65
C ALA A 105 -2.24 3.16 -4.28
N GLY A 106 -2.12 2.13 -3.45
CA GLY A 106 -1.87 0.76 -3.87
C GLY A 106 -3.00 -0.15 -3.42
N THR A 107 -3.32 -1.17 -4.20
CA THR A 107 -4.43 -2.08 -3.92
C THR A 107 -3.94 -3.48 -3.58
N ASN A 108 -4.77 -4.25 -2.89
CA ASN A 108 -4.45 -5.65 -2.58
C ASN A 108 -4.65 -6.60 -3.77
N ASP A 109 -5.23 -6.12 -4.86
CA ASP A 109 -5.35 -6.83 -6.14
C ASP A 109 -4.33 -6.35 -7.20
N GLY A 110 -3.35 -5.51 -6.79
CA GLY A 110 -2.10 -5.29 -7.52
C GLY A 110 -2.04 -4.02 -8.36
N LEU A 111 -2.92 -3.05 -8.16
CA LEU A 111 -2.85 -1.79 -8.88
C LEU A 111 -2.11 -0.71 -8.08
N VAL A 112 -1.39 0.14 -8.81
CA VAL A 112 -0.74 1.34 -8.29
C VAL A 112 -1.31 2.55 -9.00
N GLN A 113 -1.88 3.46 -8.24
CA GLN A 113 -2.60 4.63 -8.72
C GLN A 113 -1.99 5.91 -8.16
N LEU A 114 -2.07 6.99 -8.92
CA LEU A 114 -1.51 8.29 -8.56
C LEU A 114 -2.49 9.41 -8.90
N THR A 115 -2.67 10.34 -7.98
CA THR A 115 -3.26 11.67 -8.24
C THR A 115 -2.23 12.75 -7.95
N ARG A 116 -2.28 13.85 -8.71
CA ARG A 116 -1.45 15.05 -8.49
C ARG A 116 -2.28 16.31 -8.27
N ASP A 117 -3.59 16.16 -8.24
CA ASP A 117 -4.57 17.23 -8.15
C ASP A 117 -5.56 17.00 -6.98
N ASN A 118 -5.04 16.40 -5.88
CA ASN A 118 -5.78 16.19 -4.66
C ASN A 118 -7.04 15.31 -4.83
N GLY A 119 -6.96 14.35 -5.77
CA GLY A 119 -8.00 13.37 -6.03
C GLY A 119 -9.00 13.74 -7.13
N ALA A 120 -8.82 14.87 -7.84
CA ALA A 120 -9.70 15.24 -8.94
C ALA A 120 -9.54 14.28 -10.14
N THR A 121 -8.30 13.86 -10.43
CA THR A 121 -8.00 12.83 -11.43
C THR A 121 -7.03 11.79 -10.86
N TRP A 122 -7.15 10.55 -11.35
CA TRP A 122 -6.27 9.44 -10.97
C TRP A 122 -5.70 8.76 -12.20
N THR A 123 -4.43 8.41 -12.14
CA THR A 123 -3.70 7.72 -13.21
C THR A 123 -3.23 6.36 -12.71
N ASN A 124 -3.59 5.30 -13.43
CA ASN A 124 -3.06 3.97 -13.18
C ASN A 124 -1.65 3.86 -13.79
N VAL A 125 -0.66 3.64 -12.95
CA VAL A 125 0.76 3.53 -13.34
C VAL A 125 1.29 2.09 -13.27
N THR A 126 0.44 1.13 -12.98
CA THR A 126 0.81 -0.28 -12.78
C THR A 126 1.51 -0.88 -13.98
N ALA A 127 1.03 -0.59 -15.20
CA ALA A 127 1.60 -1.12 -16.44
C ALA A 127 3.05 -0.69 -16.68
N ASN A 128 3.53 0.35 -16.00
CA ASN A 128 4.89 0.84 -16.12
C ASN A 128 5.87 0.09 -15.20
N ILE A 129 5.37 -0.77 -14.28
CA ILE A 129 6.20 -1.53 -13.34
C ILE A 129 6.69 -2.81 -14.02
N PRO A 130 8.01 -2.97 -14.19
CA PRO A 130 8.55 -4.10 -14.95
C PRO A 130 8.35 -5.42 -14.19
N ASN A 131 7.91 -6.45 -14.89
CA ASN A 131 7.77 -7.82 -14.39
C ASN A 131 6.90 -7.94 -13.12
N LEU A 132 5.96 -7.02 -12.91
CA LEU A 132 5.00 -7.12 -11.81
C LEU A 132 3.89 -8.10 -12.21
N PRO A 133 3.74 -9.24 -11.50
CA PRO A 133 2.63 -10.14 -11.74
C PRO A 133 1.30 -9.50 -11.31
N VAL A 134 0.18 -10.01 -11.82
CA VAL A 134 -1.16 -9.61 -11.36
C VAL A 134 -1.46 -10.15 -9.95
N TRP A 135 -2.34 -9.50 -9.21
CA TRP A 135 -2.82 -9.94 -7.90
C TRP A 135 -1.79 -9.89 -6.76
N GLY A 136 -0.77 -9.07 -6.86
CA GLY A 136 0.12 -8.81 -5.74
C GLY A 136 -0.41 -7.73 -4.83
N SER A 137 -0.40 -7.96 -3.53
CA SER A 137 -0.81 -6.93 -2.56
C SER A 137 0.24 -5.83 -2.46
N VAL A 138 -0.12 -4.61 -2.81
CA VAL A 138 0.74 -3.43 -2.60
C VAL A 138 0.76 -3.11 -1.11
N ARG A 139 1.85 -3.49 -0.42
CA ARG A 139 1.95 -3.41 1.04
C ARG A 139 2.40 -2.04 1.54
N SER A 140 3.30 -1.40 0.80
CA SER A 140 3.86 -0.12 1.19
C SER A 140 4.14 0.74 -0.03
N ILE A 141 3.76 2.02 0.04
CA ILE A 141 4.17 3.07 -0.89
C ILE A 141 4.73 4.21 -0.06
N VAL A 142 5.94 4.65 -0.41
CA VAL A 142 6.63 5.72 0.30
C VAL A 142 7.08 6.77 -0.70
N PRO A 143 6.35 7.89 -0.82
CA PRO A 143 6.84 9.06 -1.54
C PRO A 143 8.08 9.61 -0.85
N SER A 144 9.09 9.96 -1.64
CA SER A 144 10.35 10.46 -1.10
C SER A 144 10.17 11.77 -0.33
N LYS A 145 10.90 11.87 0.78
CA LYS A 145 11.02 13.10 1.57
C LYS A 145 11.90 14.15 0.89
N TYR A 146 12.61 13.80 -0.20
CA TYR A 146 13.58 14.63 -0.86
C TYR A 146 13.20 15.07 -2.27
N ASP A 147 12.46 14.22 -3.01
CA ASP A 147 12.07 14.47 -4.40
C ASP A 147 10.59 14.15 -4.63
N THR A 148 9.87 15.07 -5.27
CA THR A 148 8.42 14.92 -5.52
C THR A 148 8.11 13.79 -6.51
N GLY A 149 8.96 13.57 -7.51
CA GLY A 149 8.78 12.52 -8.52
C GLY A 149 9.18 11.12 -8.07
N THR A 150 9.85 11.02 -6.89
CA THR A 150 10.39 9.75 -6.39
C THR A 150 9.42 9.09 -5.43
N ALA A 151 9.23 7.77 -5.61
CA ALA A 151 8.52 6.92 -4.67
C ALA A 151 9.10 5.50 -4.67
N TYR A 152 8.95 4.84 -3.55
CA TYR A 152 9.34 3.45 -3.32
C TYR A 152 8.11 2.59 -3.08
N LEU A 153 8.16 1.32 -3.49
CA LEU A 153 7.03 0.42 -3.48
C LEU A 153 7.47 -0.98 -3.07
N THR A 154 6.70 -1.63 -2.19
CA THR A 154 6.78 -3.07 -1.94
C THR A 154 5.49 -3.75 -2.34
N VAL A 155 5.61 -4.93 -2.97
CA VAL A 155 4.47 -5.77 -3.34
C VAL A 155 4.69 -7.18 -2.80
N ASP A 156 3.65 -7.73 -2.21
CA ASP A 156 3.64 -9.04 -1.58
C ASP A 156 2.79 -10.02 -2.39
N PHE A 157 3.40 -11.12 -2.80
CA PHE A 157 2.76 -12.20 -3.56
C PHE A 157 2.71 -13.53 -2.81
N HIS A 158 2.98 -13.56 -1.50
CA HIS A 158 3.04 -14.83 -0.78
C HIS A 158 1.71 -15.61 -0.84
N GLN A 159 0.57 -14.92 -0.86
CA GLN A 159 -0.76 -15.53 -1.04
C GLN A 159 -0.97 -16.09 -2.44
N MET A 160 -0.19 -15.64 -3.44
CA MET A 160 -0.17 -16.15 -4.79
C MET A 160 0.97 -17.16 -5.02
N ASN A 161 1.50 -17.74 -3.91
CA ASN A 161 2.58 -18.72 -3.91
C ASN A 161 3.91 -18.23 -4.54
N ASN A 162 4.15 -16.94 -4.56
CA ASN A 162 5.41 -16.34 -4.97
C ASN A 162 6.00 -15.54 -3.78
N ARG A 163 7.17 -15.93 -3.32
CA ARG A 163 7.85 -15.36 -2.15
C ARG A 163 9.10 -14.56 -2.49
N ASP A 164 9.31 -14.27 -3.77
CA ASP A 164 10.36 -13.37 -4.22
C ASP A 164 10.12 -11.96 -3.66
N PRO A 165 11.18 -11.21 -3.35
CA PRO A 165 11.05 -9.81 -2.99
C PRO A 165 10.67 -8.98 -4.23
N PHE A 166 9.61 -8.20 -4.11
CA PHE A 166 9.21 -7.22 -5.12
C PHE A 166 9.33 -5.83 -4.49
N VAL A 167 10.37 -5.11 -4.88
CA VAL A 167 10.69 -3.76 -4.41
C VAL A 167 11.04 -2.91 -5.61
N TYR A 168 10.42 -1.73 -5.71
CA TYR A 168 10.57 -0.86 -6.87
C TYR A 168 10.80 0.59 -6.45
N ARG A 169 11.47 1.35 -7.32
CA ARG A 169 11.65 2.78 -7.25
C ARG A 169 11.22 3.44 -8.54
N THR A 170 10.50 4.54 -8.45
CA THR A 170 10.30 5.52 -9.54
C THR A 170 10.99 6.84 -9.19
N THR A 171 11.32 7.65 -10.19
CA THR A 171 11.85 9.01 -10.02
C THR A 171 11.12 10.03 -10.89
N ASP A 172 10.01 9.62 -11.52
CA ASP A 172 9.30 10.39 -12.54
C ASP A 172 7.77 10.26 -12.43
N TYR A 173 7.25 10.18 -11.18
CA TYR A 173 5.82 10.04 -10.88
C TYR A 173 5.22 8.75 -11.46
N GLY A 174 5.97 7.65 -11.44
CA GLY A 174 5.51 6.35 -11.89
C GLY A 174 5.45 6.16 -13.40
N LYS A 175 6.02 7.07 -14.19
CA LYS A 175 6.14 6.88 -15.65
C LYS A 175 7.10 5.74 -15.98
N THR A 176 8.16 5.60 -15.18
CA THR A 176 9.08 4.47 -15.24
C THR A 176 9.38 3.94 -13.84
N TRP A 177 9.67 2.66 -13.73
CA TRP A 177 10.02 2.00 -12.49
C TRP A 177 11.25 1.12 -12.68
N LYS A 178 12.09 1.06 -11.63
CA LYS A 178 13.24 0.18 -11.53
C LYS A 178 13.01 -0.82 -10.41
N SER A 179 13.21 -2.12 -10.67
CA SER A 179 13.32 -3.12 -9.61
C SER A 179 14.62 -2.91 -8.83
N ILE A 180 14.51 -2.86 -7.50
CA ILE A 180 15.62 -2.55 -6.58
C ILE A 180 15.76 -3.65 -5.54
N THR A 181 16.01 -4.89 -5.96
CA THR A 181 16.09 -6.08 -5.08
C THR A 181 17.50 -6.66 -4.96
N ASN A 182 18.52 -6.00 -5.52
CA ASN A 182 19.89 -6.49 -5.50
C ASN A 182 20.44 -6.55 -4.06
N GLY A 183 20.96 -7.71 -3.65
CA GLY A 183 21.44 -7.97 -2.29
C GLY A 183 20.40 -8.58 -1.33
N ILE A 184 19.13 -8.71 -1.75
CA ILE A 184 18.13 -9.43 -0.96
C ILE A 184 18.15 -10.89 -1.39
N PRO A 185 18.45 -11.85 -0.49
CA PRO A 185 18.43 -13.27 -0.80
C PRO A 185 17.03 -13.74 -1.20
N ARG A 186 16.93 -14.67 -2.13
CA ARG A 186 15.67 -15.33 -2.45
C ARG A 186 15.47 -16.54 -1.54
N SER A 187 14.41 -16.54 -0.78
CA SER A 187 14.00 -17.63 0.11
C SER A 187 12.48 -17.61 0.31
N ASN A 188 11.96 -18.61 1.01
CA ASN A 188 10.54 -18.67 1.35
C ASN A 188 10.05 -17.53 2.27
N LEU A 189 10.96 -16.74 2.83
CA LEU A 189 10.67 -15.65 3.77
C LEU A 189 11.21 -14.30 3.28
N SER A 190 11.55 -14.18 1.99
CA SER A 190 12.15 -12.96 1.42
C SER A 190 11.13 -11.95 0.90
N TYR A 191 9.83 -12.25 0.93
CA TYR A 191 8.84 -11.31 0.43
C TYR A 191 8.82 -10.02 1.26
N ALA A 192 8.82 -8.90 0.53
CA ALA A 192 8.95 -7.57 1.11
C ALA A 192 7.62 -7.11 1.71
N LYS A 193 7.67 -6.49 2.89
CA LYS A 193 6.51 -5.98 3.61
C LYS A 193 6.47 -4.45 3.66
N VAL A 194 7.57 -3.84 4.07
CA VAL A 194 7.63 -2.41 4.32
C VAL A 194 8.94 -1.82 3.84
N ILE A 195 8.88 -0.62 3.30
CA ILE A 195 10.05 0.19 2.98
C ILE A 195 9.91 1.55 3.66
N SER A 196 11.04 2.13 4.08
CA SER A 196 11.08 3.47 4.66
C SER A 196 12.30 4.22 4.16
N GLU A 197 12.14 5.51 3.86
CA GLU A 197 13.25 6.42 3.55
C GLU A 197 13.63 7.20 4.81
N ASP A 198 14.95 7.26 5.07
CA ASP A 198 15.50 7.98 6.22
C ASP A 198 15.12 9.46 6.16
N PRO A 199 14.65 10.07 7.28
CA PRO A 199 14.23 11.47 7.27
C PRO A 199 15.39 12.48 7.21
N VAL A 200 16.63 12.04 7.48
CA VAL A 200 17.79 12.92 7.58
C VAL A 200 18.78 12.72 6.44
N ARG A 201 18.89 11.47 5.95
CA ARG A 201 19.88 11.11 4.92
C ARG A 201 19.20 10.66 3.63
N ARG A 202 19.32 11.46 2.58
CA ARG A 202 18.84 11.12 1.25
C ARG A 202 19.49 9.82 0.73
N GLY A 203 18.65 8.93 0.15
CA GLY A 203 19.10 7.67 -0.42
C GLY A 203 19.39 6.57 0.60
N LEU A 204 19.27 6.86 1.89
CA LEU A 204 19.31 5.83 2.93
C LEU A 204 17.90 5.24 3.07
N LEU A 205 17.78 3.94 2.84
CA LEU A 205 16.53 3.20 2.90
C LEU A 205 16.62 2.02 3.85
N TYR A 206 15.50 1.69 4.45
CA TYR A 206 15.30 0.48 5.24
C TYR A 206 14.20 -0.37 4.62
N LEU A 207 14.38 -1.69 4.59
CA LEU A 207 13.42 -2.65 4.05
C LEU A 207 13.17 -3.76 5.05
N GLY A 208 11.90 -3.99 5.37
CA GLY A 208 11.44 -5.14 6.15
C GLY A 208 10.89 -6.24 5.26
N THR A 209 11.29 -7.48 5.54
CA THR A 209 10.75 -8.70 4.93
C THR A 209 10.06 -9.56 5.98
N GLU A 210 9.64 -10.77 5.62
CA GLU A 210 9.01 -11.72 6.56
C GLU A 210 9.97 -12.19 7.67
N ASN A 211 11.27 -12.09 7.47
CA ASN A 211 12.24 -12.62 8.46
C ASN A 211 13.46 -11.75 8.70
N ALA A 212 13.58 -10.60 8.06
CA ALA A 212 14.79 -9.80 8.15
C ALA A 212 14.56 -8.31 7.88
N ILE A 213 15.53 -7.50 8.31
CA ILE A 213 15.65 -6.08 7.96
C ILE A 213 16.92 -5.85 7.15
N TYR A 214 16.81 -5.00 6.13
CA TYR A 214 17.89 -4.60 5.24
C TYR A 214 18.04 -3.08 5.23
N VAL A 215 19.25 -2.63 4.91
CA VAL A 215 19.60 -1.22 4.71
C VAL A 215 20.22 -1.02 3.34
N SER A 216 19.91 0.10 2.69
CA SER A 216 20.55 0.55 1.47
C SER A 216 21.05 1.98 1.64
N TYR A 217 22.25 2.27 1.19
CA TYR A 217 22.88 3.59 1.26
C TYR A 217 22.85 4.34 -0.08
N ASP A 218 22.31 3.72 -1.12
CA ASP A 218 22.33 4.15 -2.52
C ASP A 218 20.95 4.10 -3.18
N ALA A 219 19.91 4.44 -2.41
CA ALA A 219 18.51 4.50 -2.85
C ALA A 219 17.97 3.15 -3.37
N GLY A 220 18.43 2.04 -2.81
CA GLY A 220 17.97 0.70 -3.10
C GLY A 220 18.75 -0.01 -4.21
N ASP A 221 19.81 0.57 -4.75
CA ASP A 221 20.60 -0.09 -5.79
C ASP A 221 21.35 -1.32 -5.24
N GLN A 222 21.76 -1.27 -3.95
CA GLN A 222 22.30 -2.40 -3.21
C GLN A 222 21.73 -2.47 -1.80
N TRP A 223 21.29 -3.66 -1.37
CA TRP A 223 20.85 -3.93 -0.02
C TRP A 223 21.87 -4.74 0.76
N LEU A 224 22.05 -4.38 2.02
CA LEU A 224 22.88 -5.07 3.01
C LEU A 224 21.99 -5.53 4.17
N SER A 225 22.26 -6.71 4.71
CA SER A 225 21.57 -7.16 5.90
C SER A 225 21.87 -6.24 7.08
N LEU A 226 20.83 -5.79 7.79
CA LEU A 226 20.93 -5.05 9.05
C LEU A 226 20.57 -5.94 10.24
N GLN A 227 20.58 -7.27 10.04
CA GLN A 227 20.09 -8.24 11.01
C GLN A 227 20.94 -8.26 12.30
N ASN A 228 22.26 -8.12 12.19
CA ASN A 228 23.20 -8.18 13.32
C ASN A 228 22.75 -9.26 14.34
N ASP A 229 22.51 -8.85 15.60
CA ASP A 229 22.01 -9.73 16.66
C ASP A 229 20.47 -9.72 16.81
N LEU A 230 19.74 -9.16 15.84
CA LEU A 230 18.28 -9.16 15.84
C LEU A 230 17.74 -10.56 15.54
N PRO A 231 16.66 -10.99 16.23
CA PRO A 231 16.01 -12.25 15.90
C PRO A 231 15.41 -12.22 14.50
N GLN A 232 15.34 -13.37 13.84
CA GLN A 232 14.59 -13.50 12.61
C GLN A 232 13.09 -13.39 12.92
N ALA A 233 12.48 -12.32 12.48
CA ALA A 233 11.06 -12.03 12.73
C ALA A 233 10.49 -11.18 11.58
N PRO A 234 9.16 -11.23 11.36
CA PRO A 234 8.50 -10.34 10.40
C PRO A 234 8.71 -8.87 10.77
N VAL A 235 9.13 -8.07 9.81
CA VAL A 235 9.26 -6.62 9.94
C VAL A 235 8.12 -5.97 9.15
N SER A 236 7.03 -5.64 9.83
CA SER A 236 5.81 -5.13 9.20
C SER A 236 5.67 -3.61 9.26
N GLY A 237 6.50 -2.93 10.07
CA GLY A 237 6.51 -1.49 10.22
C GLY A 237 7.90 -0.97 10.53
N ILE A 238 8.26 0.19 9.98
CA ILE A 238 9.49 0.94 10.26
C ILE A 238 9.09 2.40 10.41
N VAL A 239 9.42 3.00 11.56
CA VAL A 239 9.07 4.40 11.91
C VAL A 239 10.31 5.23 12.12
#